data_fe1ed74d840e4714981b72354970a076
#
_entry.id   fe1ed74d840e4714981b72354970a076
#
_cell.length_a   1.000
_cell.length_b   1.000
_cell.length_c   1.000
_cell.angle_alpha   90.00
_cell.angle_beta   90.00
_cell.angle_gamma   90.00
#
_symmetry.space_group_name_H-M   'P 1'
#
loop_
_entity.id
_entity.type
_entity.pdbx_description
1 polymer ?
#
loop_
_entity_poly.entity_id
_entity_poly.type
_entity_poly.pdbx_seq_one_letter_code
_entity_poly.pdbx_strand_id
1 'polypeptide(L)'
;MHNSTLDQFGKTISLLLVSFLVLTSCSHKELPVSDLIRLNQIGFYPSEEKTAIVASDKGAYKKFEIRDLQTSKIVYRGLLSVSRSSSFSPKKTTVLSFSALDTPGEYQIEILGIGKSQPFVVKEHLLQDVTLASLKGFYYQRMSTPIEETYAGKWHRPFAHPDDQVMIHPSAVSPKRPAGTIISSSKGWYDAGDYNKYIVNSGFTVGVLLSLLEDYPEYVLQMNTNIPESGNTTPDLLDEVAWNIDWMLTMQDPADGGVYHKLTTPNFEGFIKPEDCQQQRYVITKSVTASLDFAASMAQAARIFTTVEEDYPGYSDKMLAASRRAFEWASKNPLALYRQEELNKKYEPAIQTGAYGDRSAEDEFFWAASELYVTTGEDKYLEIAEQIAPEQFTPPVWSRVAGMGCLTFIRYGGSFDERGKELANRMKSLLLDYTESAVRNLEMSPYAAPYGREAKDFFWGCNSDAASNQGIAFLYAWLLTGDKKYQTAALSNMDYILGRNATGYCYITGFGYKSPMHPHHRLSASDDIVEPIPGLLIGGPNPGKQDKCEYPSDIPDECYVDDQASYASNEMAINWQGLFTYFSAALDASLEK
;
A
#
# COMPACT_ATOMS: atom_id res chain seq x y z
N MET A 1 39.96 -23.16 -109.36
CA MET A 1 39.15 -21.98 -109.65
C MET A 1 38.71 -21.36 -108.31
N HIS A 2 39.10 -20.20 -108.11
CA HIS A 2 38.60 -19.09 -107.30
C HIS A 2 38.47 -19.31 -105.76
N ASN A 3 39.35 -18.67 -105.04
CA ASN A 3 39.26 -17.34 -104.46
C ASN A 3 38.20 -17.33 -103.32
N SER A 4 38.38 -16.80 -102.25
CA SER A 4 39.25 -15.74 -101.69
C SER A 4 38.87 -15.49 -100.22
N THR A 5 39.84 -15.02 -99.60
CA THR A 5 39.94 -13.88 -98.67
C THR A 5 39.62 -14.09 -97.22
N LEU A 6 40.65 -13.82 -96.47
CA LEU A 6 40.78 -13.40 -95.10
C LEU A 6 39.74 -12.35 -94.66
N ASP A 7 39.31 -12.47 -93.47
CA ASP A 7 39.34 -11.25 -92.63
C ASP A 7 39.54 -11.58 -91.16
N GLN A 8 40.51 -10.91 -90.55
CA GLN A 8 40.81 -10.88 -89.12
C GLN A 8 39.82 -9.91 -88.40
N PHE A 9 39.20 -10.39 -87.34
CA PHE A 9 38.70 -9.49 -86.37
C PHE A 9 39.16 -9.90 -84.98
N GLY A 10 39.92 -8.96 -84.40
CA GLY A 10 40.40 -9.07 -83.02
C GLY A 10 39.29 -9.09 -81.99
N LYS A 11 39.34 -10.04 -81.09
CA LYS A 11 38.48 -10.07 -79.90
C LYS A 11 39.16 -9.32 -78.76
N THR A 12 38.70 -8.11 -78.52
CA THR A 12 38.96 -7.33 -77.29
C THR A 12 38.15 -7.98 -76.16
N ILE A 13 38.81 -8.61 -75.22
CA ILE A 13 38.17 -9.10 -74.00
C ILE A 13 38.04 -7.94 -73.02
N SER A 14 36.86 -7.38 -72.88
CA SER A 14 36.49 -6.47 -71.77
C SER A 14 36.27 -7.30 -70.53
N LEU A 15 37.18 -7.22 -69.54
CA LEU A 15 36.95 -7.69 -68.17
C LEU A 15 36.01 -6.76 -67.48
N LEU A 16 34.72 -7.15 -67.34
CA LEU A 16 33.78 -6.52 -66.42
C LEU A 16 34.09 -7.05 -65.03
N LEU A 17 34.73 -6.23 -64.16
CA LEU A 17 34.83 -6.44 -62.75
C LEU A 17 33.43 -6.13 -62.18
N VAL A 18 32.64 -7.16 -61.90
CA VAL A 18 31.44 -7.07 -61.08
C VAL A 18 31.90 -7.07 -59.63
N SER A 19 32.00 -5.88 -59.03
CA SER A 19 32.15 -5.71 -57.58
C SER A 19 30.88 -6.17 -56.90
N PHE A 20 30.85 -7.38 -56.38
CA PHE A 20 29.84 -7.82 -55.42
C PHE A 20 30.07 -7.06 -54.08
N LEU A 21 29.36 -5.96 -53.87
CA LEU A 21 29.16 -5.41 -52.52
C LEU A 21 28.34 -6.43 -51.74
N VAL A 22 29.01 -7.29 -50.97
CA VAL A 22 28.38 -8.08 -49.93
C VAL A 22 27.97 -7.07 -48.86
N LEU A 23 26.74 -6.55 -48.94
CA LEU A 23 26.06 -5.96 -47.83
C LEU A 23 25.89 -7.08 -46.80
N THR A 24 26.84 -7.23 -45.88
CA THR A 24 26.62 -7.95 -44.65
C THR A 24 25.59 -7.16 -43.85
N SER A 25 24.32 -7.43 -44.11
CA SER A 25 23.25 -7.12 -43.19
C SER A 25 23.60 -7.86 -41.90
N CYS A 26 24.26 -7.18 -40.96
CA CYS A 26 24.24 -7.63 -39.58
C CYS A 26 22.77 -7.66 -39.16
N SER A 27 22.13 -8.81 -39.35
CA SER A 27 20.87 -9.08 -38.65
C SER A 27 21.24 -9.05 -37.17
N HIS A 28 21.01 -7.91 -36.53
CA HIS A 28 20.99 -7.86 -35.08
C HIS A 28 19.93 -8.88 -34.66
N LYS A 29 20.37 -10.04 -34.19
CA LYS A 29 19.48 -11.04 -33.61
C LYS A 29 18.81 -10.36 -32.45
N GLU A 30 17.52 -10.14 -32.55
CA GLU A 30 16.74 -9.47 -31.53
C GLU A 30 16.92 -10.21 -30.20
N LEU A 31 17.29 -9.49 -29.15
CA LEU A 31 17.46 -10.08 -27.83
C LEU A 31 16.09 -10.52 -27.28
N PRO A 32 15.98 -11.71 -26.68
CA PRO A 32 14.73 -12.12 -26.05
C PRO A 32 14.44 -11.26 -24.82
N VAL A 33 13.18 -11.08 -24.50
CA VAL A 33 12.77 -10.51 -23.21
C VAL A 33 13.21 -11.44 -22.08
N SER A 34 13.73 -10.86 -21.00
CA SER A 34 14.32 -11.59 -19.88
C SER A 34 13.75 -11.11 -18.55
N ASP A 35 13.16 -12.03 -17.81
CA ASP A 35 12.66 -11.78 -16.44
C ASP A 35 13.80 -11.59 -15.42
N LEU A 36 15.06 -11.72 -15.82
CA LEU A 36 16.19 -11.44 -14.94
C LEU A 36 16.46 -9.95 -14.76
N ILE A 37 15.91 -9.10 -15.64
CA ILE A 37 16.00 -7.64 -15.51
C ILE A 37 14.78 -7.16 -14.73
N ARG A 38 15.00 -6.71 -13.48
CA ARG A 38 13.98 -6.25 -12.55
C ARG A 38 14.00 -4.73 -12.47
N LEU A 39 12.86 -4.10 -12.63
CA LEU A 39 12.71 -2.64 -12.61
C LEU A 39 11.31 -2.27 -12.11
N ASN A 40 11.11 -1.00 -11.79
CA ASN A 40 9.78 -0.45 -11.56
C ASN A 40 8.97 -0.57 -12.86
N GLN A 41 7.88 -1.33 -12.82
CA GLN A 41 7.08 -1.66 -14.00
C GLN A 41 6.14 -0.53 -14.41
N ILE A 42 5.94 0.48 -13.54
CA ILE A 42 5.16 1.68 -13.84
C ILE A 42 6.03 2.68 -14.60
N GLY A 43 7.35 2.73 -14.33
CA GLY A 43 8.31 3.61 -14.98
C GLY A 43 9.19 4.39 -14.02
N PHE A 44 9.69 5.55 -14.48
CA PHE A 44 10.61 6.40 -13.73
C PHE A 44 10.32 7.88 -13.94
N TYR A 45 10.59 8.69 -12.92
CA TYR A 45 10.56 10.16 -13.04
C TYR A 45 11.79 10.67 -13.80
N PRO A 46 11.67 11.70 -14.66
CA PRO A 46 12.79 12.24 -15.44
C PRO A 46 13.96 12.72 -14.58
N SER A 47 13.66 13.49 -13.53
CA SER A 47 14.66 14.18 -12.68
C SER A 47 15.26 13.31 -11.58
N GLU A 48 14.71 12.09 -11.34
CA GLU A 48 15.05 11.28 -10.18
C GLU A 48 16.04 10.14 -10.47
N GLU A 49 16.52 9.49 -9.41
CA GLU A 49 17.37 8.32 -9.54
C GLU A 49 16.61 7.15 -10.20
N LYS A 50 17.23 6.56 -11.20
CA LYS A 50 16.69 5.45 -11.97
C LYS A 50 17.58 4.23 -11.83
N THR A 51 17.03 3.18 -11.25
CA THR A 51 17.77 1.96 -10.93
C THR A 51 16.98 0.73 -11.36
N ALA A 52 17.66 -0.19 -12.06
CA ALA A 52 17.20 -1.54 -12.33
C ALA A 52 18.18 -2.58 -11.77
N ILE A 53 17.75 -3.83 -11.71
CA ILE A 53 18.54 -4.96 -11.17
C ILE A 53 18.63 -6.07 -12.22
N VAL A 54 19.79 -6.68 -12.35
CA VAL A 54 19.94 -8.00 -12.97
C VAL A 54 20.06 -9.04 -11.88
N ALA A 55 19.07 -9.92 -11.78
CA ALA A 55 19.05 -11.03 -10.83
C ALA A 55 19.57 -12.30 -11.51
N SER A 56 20.90 -12.53 -11.50
CA SER A 56 21.50 -13.67 -12.16
C SER A 56 22.79 -14.12 -11.50
N ASP A 57 22.91 -15.42 -11.27
CA ASP A 57 24.16 -16.08 -10.82
C ASP A 57 25.17 -16.30 -11.94
N LYS A 58 24.78 -16.07 -13.19
CA LYS A 58 25.61 -16.33 -14.38
C LYS A 58 26.40 -15.09 -14.78
N GLY A 59 27.69 -15.11 -14.59
CA GLY A 59 28.67 -14.30 -15.31
C GLY A 59 28.80 -12.82 -14.87
N ALA A 60 29.97 -12.26 -15.20
CA ALA A 60 30.24 -10.83 -15.01
C ALA A 60 29.76 -10.05 -16.25
N TYR A 61 28.52 -9.66 -16.29
CA TYR A 61 28.06 -8.68 -17.27
C TYR A 61 28.67 -7.32 -16.88
N LYS A 62 29.15 -6.56 -17.87
CA LYS A 62 29.86 -5.31 -17.57
C LYS A 62 29.17 -4.07 -18.09
N LYS A 63 28.31 -4.22 -19.10
CA LYS A 63 27.71 -3.09 -19.82
C LYS A 63 26.24 -3.37 -20.12
N PHE A 64 25.45 -2.30 -20.14
CA PHE A 64 24.08 -2.29 -20.64
C PHE A 64 23.88 -1.11 -21.58
N GLU A 65 22.90 -1.21 -22.43
CA GLU A 65 22.42 -0.15 -23.33
C GLU A 65 20.94 0.10 -23.08
N ILE A 66 20.48 1.32 -23.31
CA ILE A 66 19.05 1.65 -23.31
C ILE A 66 18.67 2.14 -24.69
N ARG A 67 17.64 1.53 -25.22
CA ARG A 67 17.07 1.83 -26.52
C ARG A 67 15.79 2.63 -26.35
N ASP A 68 15.68 3.72 -27.06
CA ASP A 68 14.45 4.46 -27.28
C ASP A 68 13.59 3.68 -28.28
N LEU A 69 12.37 3.32 -27.90
CA LEU A 69 11.49 2.46 -28.68
C LEU A 69 10.82 3.20 -29.86
N GLN A 70 10.69 4.53 -29.78
CA GLN A 70 10.15 5.33 -30.85
C GLN A 70 11.16 5.49 -32.01
N THR A 71 12.42 5.78 -31.66
CA THR A 71 13.48 6.05 -32.66
C THR A 71 14.33 4.84 -32.99
N SER A 72 14.23 3.76 -32.22
CA SER A 72 15.07 2.56 -32.28
C SER A 72 16.57 2.82 -32.03
N LYS A 73 16.94 3.98 -31.49
CA LYS A 73 18.34 4.35 -31.23
C LYS A 73 18.76 3.99 -29.82
N ILE A 74 20.05 3.66 -29.64
CA ILE A 74 20.65 3.59 -28.32
C ILE A 74 20.87 5.02 -27.82
N VAL A 75 20.21 5.36 -26.72
CA VAL A 75 20.25 6.70 -26.10
C VAL A 75 21.10 6.75 -24.83
N TYR A 76 21.37 5.59 -24.23
CA TYR A 76 22.19 5.51 -23.02
C TYR A 76 23.08 4.27 -23.03
N ARG A 77 24.27 4.39 -22.44
CA ARG A 77 25.19 3.28 -22.19
C ARG A 77 25.75 3.38 -20.79
N GLY A 78 25.67 2.29 -20.03
CA GLY A 78 26.14 2.26 -18.65
C GLY A 78 26.95 1.02 -18.30
N LEU A 79 27.53 1.05 -17.11
CA LEU A 79 28.23 -0.07 -16.50
C LEU A 79 27.37 -0.66 -15.39
N LEU A 80 27.46 -1.99 -15.24
CA LEU A 80 26.86 -2.68 -14.12
C LEU A 80 27.76 -2.56 -12.88
N SER A 81 27.16 -2.45 -11.68
CA SER A 81 27.88 -2.41 -10.41
C SER A 81 28.50 -3.79 -10.05
N VAL A 82 29.16 -3.83 -8.91
CA VAL A 82 29.54 -5.10 -8.28
C VAL A 82 28.30 -5.90 -7.85
N SER A 83 28.43 -7.23 -7.87
CA SER A 83 27.33 -8.10 -7.47
C SER A 83 27.05 -8.03 -5.96
N ARG A 84 25.77 -8.08 -5.60
CA ARG A 84 25.27 -8.10 -4.21
C ARG A 84 24.50 -9.39 -3.93
N SER A 85 24.49 -9.83 -2.70
CA SER A 85 23.61 -10.90 -2.18
C SER A 85 23.57 -10.82 -0.66
N SER A 86 22.58 -11.48 -0.04
CA SER A 86 22.47 -11.59 1.41
C SER A 86 22.12 -13.02 1.83
N SER A 87 22.15 -13.29 3.13
CA SER A 87 21.82 -14.62 3.66
C SER A 87 20.35 -15.01 3.48
N PHE A 88 19.45 -14.01 3.40
CA PHE A 88 18.01 -14.20 3.17
C PHE A 88 17.62 -14.00 1.70
N SER A 89 18.55 -13.54 0.85
CA SER A 89 18.39 -13.35 -0.58
C SER A 89 19.69 -13.80 -1.27
N PRO A 90 19.90 -15.12 -1.40
CA PRO A 90 21.17 -15.69 -1.89
C PRO A 90 21.40 -15.46 -3.38
N LYS A 91 20.36 -15.17 -4.15
CA LYS A 91 20.48 -14.84 -5.57
C LYS A 91 21.37 -13.62 -5.76
N LYS A 92 22.38 -13.75 -6.61
CA LYS A 92 23.25 -12.62 -6.93
C LYS A 92 22.51 -11.60 -7.79
N THR A 93 22.62 -10.35 -7.39
CA THR A 93 22.06 -9.22 -8.12
C THR A 93 23.16 -8.25 -8.53
N THR A 94 22.93 -7.50 -9.59
CA THR A 94 23.82 -6.45 -10.07
C THR A 94 22.98 -5.22 -10.39
N VAL A 95 23.40 -4.07 -9.90
CA VAL A 95 22.66 -2.81 -10.05
C VAL A 95 23.05 -2.11 -11.34
N LEU A 96 22.04 -1.60 -12.06
CA LEU A 96 22.18 -0.69 -13.21
C LEU A 96 21.64 0.67 -12.78
N SER A 97 22.45 1.74 -12.91
CA SER A 97 22.00 3.11 -12.74
C SER A 97 21.99 3.83 -14.09
N PHE A 98 20.89 4.52 -14.36
CA PHE A 98 20.70 5.28 -15.61
C PHE A 98 20.01 6.63 -15.34
N SER A 99 20.26 7.21 -14.17
CA SER A 99 19.66 8.47 -13.71
C SER A 99 19.88 9.65 -14.67
N ALA A 100 20.92 9.62 -15.50
CA ALA A 100 21.18 10.64 -16.53
C ALA A 100 20.25 10.53 -17.76
N LEU A 101 19.39 9.52 -17.85
CA LEU A 101 18.32 9.45 -18.85
C LEU A 101 17.12 10.24 -18.33
N ASP A 102 17.05 11.52 -18.62
CA ASP A 102 16.05 12.49 -18.14
C ASP A 102 14.94 12.82 -19.13
N THR A 103 15.07 12.37 -20.34
CA THR A 103 14.10 12.68 -21.42
C THR A 103 12.86 11.79 -21.28
N PRO A 104 11.64 12.36 -21.23
CA PRO A 104 10.41 11.59 -21.29
C PRO A 104 10.31 10.73 -22.56
N GLY A 105 9.83 9.49 -22.42
CA GLY A 105 9.74 8.56 -23.54
C GLY A 105 9.51 7.12 -23.11
N GLU A 106 9.53 6.20 -24.08
CA GLU A 106 9.40 4.75 -23.87
C GLU A 106 10.70 4.06 -24.24
N TYR A 107 11.21 3.24 -23.33
CA TYR A 107 12.56 2.70 -23.38
C TYR A 107 12.63 1.22 -23.06
N GLN A 108 13.76 0.60 -23.42
CA GLN A 108 14.05 -0.79 -23.09
C GLN A 108 15.54 -0.97 -22.77
N ILE A 109 15.86 -1.67 -21.68
CA ILE A 109 17.24 -2.02 -21.31
C ILE A 109 17.65 -3.26 -22.09
N GLU A 110 18.85 -3.22 -22.68
CA GLU A 110 19.48 -4.33 -23.41
C GLU A 110 20.80 -4.73 -22.75
N ILE A 111 20.97 -6.04 -22.49
CA ILE A 111 22.19 -6.59 -21.88
C ILE A 111 22.62 -7.81 -22.67
N LEU A 112 23.77 -7.73 -23.30
CA LEU A 112 24.32 -8.85 -24.09
C LEU A 112 24.58 -10.05 -23.17
N GLY A 113 23.98 -11.20 -23.50
CA GLY A 113 24.10 -12.45 -22.76
C GLY A 113 23.00 -12.66 -21.70
N ILE A 114 22.15 -11.64 -21.47
CA ILE A 114 20.93 -11.72 -20.61
C ILE A 114 19.67 -11.65 -21.47
N GLY A 115 19.55 -10.59 -22.27
CA GLY A 115 18.35 -10.25 -23.01
C GLY A 115 18.00 -8.77 -22.90
N LYS A 116 16.70 -8.46 -23.09
CA LYS A 116 16.15 -7.12 -22.94
C LYS A 116 15.08 -7.11 -21.85
N SER A 117 14.87 -5.96 -21.21
CA SER A 117 13.77 -5.77 -20.26
C SER A 117 12.42 -5.77 -20.98
N GLN A 118 11.32 -5.82 -20.23
CA GLN A 118 10.07 -5.25 -20.72
C GLN A 118 10.26 -3.75 -21.02
N PRO A 119 9.45 -3.15 -21.88
CA PRO A 119 9.39 -1.69 -22.03
C PRO A 119 9.09 -0.99 -20.68
N PHE A 120 9.65 0.21 -20.52
CA PHE A 120 9.34 1.10 -19.41
C PHE A 120 9.26 2.55 -19.90
N VAL A 121 8.52 3.38 -19.15
CA VAL A 121 8.35 4.80 -19.46
C VAL A 121 9.18 5.67 -18.51
N VAL A 122 9.59 6.84 -19.03
CA VAL A 122 10.07 7.97 -18.24
C VAL A 122 9.05 9.07 -18.41
N LYS A 123 8.37 9.50 -17.34
CA LYS A 123 7.32 10.54 -17.39
C LYS A 123 7.17 11.27 -16.06
N GLU A 124 6.66 12.47 -16.10
CA GLU A 124 6.14 13.19 -14.93
C GLU A 124 4.82 12.56 -14.46
N HIS A 125 4.36 12.87 -13.25
CA HIS A 125 3.11 12.37 -12.64
C HIS A 125 3.00 10.83 -12.72
N LEU A 126 4.10 10.17 -12.41
CA LEU A 126 4.24 8.73 -12.66
C LEU A 126 3.27 7.90 -11.83
N LEU A 127 3.08 8.26 -10.56
CA LEU A 127 2.29 7.48 -9.59
C LEU A 127 0.82 7.89 -9.53
N GLN A 128 0.39 8.93 -10.24
CA GLN A 128 -0.98 9.45 -10.18
C GLN A 128 -2.03 8.36 -10.44
N ASP A 129 -1.90 7.60 -11.52
CA ASP A 129 -2.87 6.57 -11.89
C ASP A 129 -2.98 5.45 -10.84
N VAL A 130 -1.85 4.99 -10.32
CA VAL A 130 -1.83 3.92 -9.30
C VAL A 130 -2.34 4.41 -7.95
N THR A 131 -2.09 5.68 -7.62
CA THR A 131 -2.60 6.33 -6.41
C THR A 131 -4.12 6.47 -6.46
N LEU A 132 -4.67 6.96 -7.57
CA LEU A 132 -6.12 7.08 -7.76
C LEU A 132 -6.81 5.71 -7.73
N ALA A 133 -6.22 4.70 -8.39
CA ALA A 133 -6.75 3.35 -8.34
C ALA A 133 -6.68 2.75 -6.93
N SER A 134 -5.62 3.05 -6.19
CA SER A 134 -5.47 2.60 -4.80
C SER A 134 -6.54 3.22 -3.89
N LEU A 135 -6.79 4.52 -3.98
CA LEU A 135 -7.87 5.16 -3.23
C LEU A 135 -9.24 4.61 -3.65
N LYS A 136 -9.46 4.42 -4.95
CA LYS A 136 -10.71 3.82 -5.46
C LYS A 136 -10.92 2.38 -4.99
N GLY A 137 -9.88 1.68 -4.55
CA GLY A 137 -9.96 0.37 -3.92
C GLY A 137 -10.96 0.35 -2.75
N PHE A 138 -11.05 1.45 -1.98
CA PHE A 138 -12.00 1.57 -0.87
C PHE A 138 -13.46 1.64 -1.35
N TYR A 139 -13.75 2.32 -2.46
CA TYR A 139 -15.08 2.32 -3.05
C TYR A 139 -15.57 0.90 -3.37
N TYR A 140 -14.68 0.05 -3.91
CA TYR A 140 -15.04 -1.35 -4.16
C TYR A 140 -15.27 -2.15 -2.87
N GLN A 141 -14.68 -1.74 -1.74
CA GLN A 141 -14.88 -2.36 -0.44
C GLN A 141 -16.14 -1.85 0.30
N ARG A 142 -16.87 -0.86 -0.21
CA ARG A 142 -18.07 -0.34 0.44
C ARG A 142 -19.13 -1.43 0.65
N MET A 143 -19.70 -1.49 1.85
CA MET A 143 -20.83 -2.35 2.21
C MET A 143 -22.14 -1.56 2.20
N SER A 144 -23.26 -2.28 2.19
CA SER A 144 -24.63 -1.75 2.29
C SER A 144 -24.96 -0.74 1.17
N THR A 145 -24.39 -0.95 0.01
CA THR A 145 -24.64 -0.15 -1.20
C THR A 145 -24.40 -1.00 -2.45
N PRO A 146 -25.07 -0.75 -3.57
CA PRO A 146 -24.62 -1.27 -4.85
C PRO A 146 -23.33 -0.56 -5.25
N ILE A 147 -22.43 -1.26 -5.93
CA ILE A 147 -21.29 -0.66 -6.62
C ILE A 147 -21.72 -0.48 -8.07
N GLU A 148 -21.98 0.76 -8.46
CA GLU A 148 -22.66 1.08 -9.73
C GLU A 148 -21.73 0.95 -10.93
N GLU A 149 -22.23 0.46 -12.05
CA GLU A 149 -21.48 0.30 -13.30
C GLU A 149 -20.87 1.62 -13.81
N THR A 150 -21.57 2.74 -13.61
CA THR A 150 -21.09 4.08 -14.00
C THR A 150 -19.73 4.43 -13.39
N TYR A 151 -19.48 3.97 -12.16
CA TYR A 151 -18.25 4.26 -11.42
C TYR A 151 -17.26 3.09 -11.42
N ALA A 152 -17.76 1.86 -11.50
CA ALA A 152 -16.97 0.64 -11.34
C ALA A 152 -16.72 -0.11 -12.67
N GLY A 153 -17.38 0.26 -13.76
CA GLY A 153 -17.31 -0.50 -15.01
C GLY A 153 -17.67 -1.96 -14.80
N LYS A 154 -16.87 -2.87 -15.35
CA LYS A 154 -17.14 -4.31 -15.28
C LYS A 154 -17.14 -4.89 -13.85
N TRP A 155 -16.50 -4.24 -12.87
CA TRP A 155 -16.46 -4.68 -11.46
C TRP A 155 -17.64 -4.16 -10.63
N HIS A 156 -18.74 -3.74 -11.27
CA HIS A 156 -19.98 -3.39 -10.59
C HIS A 156 -20.61 -4.58 -9.89
N ARG A 157 -21.37 -4.35 -8.83
CA ARG A 157 -22.10 -5.39 -8.11
C ARG A 157 -23.40 -4.86 -7.49
N PRO A 158 -24.41 -5.73 -7.28
CA PRO A 158 -25.65 -5.35 -6.65
C PRO A 158 -25.47 -5.00 -5.17
N PHE A 159 -26.52 -4.49 -4.55
CA PHE A 159 -26.59 -4.25 -3.10
C PHE A 159 -26.35 -5.54 -2.32
N ALA A 160 -25.48 -5.49 -1.30
CA ALA A 160 -25.15 -6.61 -0.44
C ALA A 160 -24.92 -6.16 1.01
N HIS A 161 -25.03 -7.07 1.95
CA HIS A 161 -24.78 -6.88 3.38
C HIS A 161 -25.46 -5.62 3.93
N PRO A 162 -26.81 -5.57 4.05
CA PRO A 162 -27.53 -4.42 4.58
C PRO A 162 -27.12 -4.03 6.00
N ASP A 163 -26.67 -5.02 6.80
CA ASP A 163 -26.30 -4.89 8.21
C ASP A 163 -27.34 -4.14 9.07
N ASP A 164 -28.62 -4.28 8.69
CA ASP A 164 -29.77 -3.73 9.42
C ASP A 164 -30.36 -4.69 10.46
N GLN A 165 -29.90 -5.95 10.48
CA GLN A 165 -30.30 -7.03 11.37
C GLN A 165 -29.11 -7.66 12.11
N VAL A 166 -28.21 -6.83 12.62
CA VAL A 166 -27.01 -7.30 13.34
C VAL A 166 -27.37 -7.62 14.78
N MET A 167 -27.01 -8.80 15.26
CA MET A 167 -27.28 -9.25 16.62
C MET A 167 -26.20 -8.83 17.62
N ILE A 168 -26.63 -8.48 18.83
CA ILE A 168 -25.72 -8.39 19.98
C ILE A 168 -25.32 -9.82 20.37
N HIS A 169 -24.03 -10.15 20.19
CA HIS A 169 -23.48 -11.43 20.61
C HIS A 169 -23.51 -11.58 22.14
N PRO A 170 -23.65 -12.80 22.71
CA PRO A 170 -23.62 -12.98 24.17
C PRO A 170 -22.40 -12.39 24.89
N SER A 171 -21.25 -12.26 24.21
CA SER A 171 -20.07 -11.58 24.77
C SER A 171 -20.18 -10.05 24.84
N ALA A 172 -21.15 -9.47 24.13
CA ALA A 172 -21.30 -8.02 23.95
C ALA A 172 -22.49 -7.43 24.75
N VAL A 173 -23.13 -8.23 25.60
CA VAL A 173 -24.35 -7.84 26.32
C VAL A 173 -24.13 -6.69 27.29
N SER A 174 -25.12 -5.82 27.40
CA SER A 174 -25.21 -4.80 28.42
C SER A 174 -26.65 -4.74 28.97
N PRO A 175 -26.91 -4.03 30.09
CA PRO A 175 -28.27 -3.89 30.63
C PRO A 175 -29.27 -3.32 29.61
N LYS A 176 -28.83 -2.48 28.68
CA LYS A 176 -29.66 -1.89 27.62
C LYS A 176 -29.67 -2.68 26.31
N ARG A 177 -28.71 -3.61 26.14
CA ARG A 177 -28.57 -4.45 24.95
C ARG A 177 -28.33 -5.91 25.39
N PRO A 178 -29.37 -6.65 25.80
CA PRO A 178 -29.29 -8.08 26.10
C PRO A 178 -28.90 -8.89 24.83
N ALA A 179 -28.46 -10.14 25.01
CA ALA A 179 -28.16 -11.03 23.92
C ALA A 179 -29.31 -11.18 22.93
N GLY A 180 -29.03 -11.19 21.64
CA GLY A 180 -30.04 -11.25 20.59
C GLY A 180 -30.77 -9.93 20.31
N THR A 181 -30.44 -8.82 20.98
CA THR A 181 -30.89 -7.50 20.56
C THR A 181 -30.41 -7.24 19.14
N ILE A 182 -31.30 -6.74 18.29
CA ILE A 182 -30.98 -6.38 16.90
C ILE A 182 -30.63 -4.89 16.86
N ILE A 183 -29.56 -4.56 16.14
CA ILE A 183 -29.15 -3.19 15.80
C ILE A 183 -28.94 -3.05 14.31
N SER A 184 -29.05 -1.84 13.77
CA SER A 184 -28.58 -1.48 12.44
C SER A 184 -27.16 -0.95 12.52
N SER A 185 -26.27 -1.47 11.67
CA SER A 185 -24.84 -1.11 11.61
C SER A 185 -24.33 -1.14 10.16
N SER A 186 -25.09 -0.46 9.30
CA SER A 186 -24.85 -0.37 7.84
C SER A 186 -23.59 0.43 7.49
N LYS A 187 -23.23 0.46 6.22
CA LYS A 187 -22.04 1.10 5.65
C LYS A 187 -20.73 0.46 6.13
N GLY A 188 -19.61 1.19 5.97
CA GLY A 188 -18.27 0.69 6.23
C GLY A 188 -17.67 -0.07 5.06
N TRP A 189 -16.44 -0.50 5.23
CA TRP A 189 -15.69 -1.28 4.25
C TRP A 189 -15.57 -2.74 4.67
N TYR A 190 -15.55 -3.65 3.70
CA TYR A 190 -14.96 -4.97 3.91
C TYR A 190 -13.50 -4.79 4.31
N ASP A 191 -13.03 -5.58 5.27
CA ASP A 191 -11.73 -5.37 5.90
C ASP A 191 -10.55 -5.78 4.99
N ALA A 192 -10.66 -6.93 4.37
CA ALA A 192 -9.58 -7.53 3.60
C ALA A 192 -10.15 -8.38 2.45
N GLY A 193 -9.62 -9.58 2.26
CA GLY A 193 -10.22 -10.55 1.35
C GLY A 193 -11.56 -11.13 1.85
N ASP A 194 -11.98 -10.84 3.08
CA ASP A 194 -13.22 -11.30 3.70
C ASP A 194 -14.33 -10.22 3.71
N TYR A 195 -15.52 -10.57 4.24
CA TYR A 195 -16.68 -9.69 4.28
C TYR A 195 -17.01 -9.16 5.69
N ASN A 196 -16.05 -9.17 6.62
CA ASN A 196 -16.26 -8.67 7.97
C ASN A 196 -15.74 -7.24 8.13
N LYS A 197 -16.04 -6.61 9.28
CA LYS A 197 -15.64 -5.24 9.62
C LYS A 197 -15.02 -5.21 11.02
N TYR A 198 -13.85 -4.60 11.15
CA TYR A 198 -13.07 -4.58 12.39
C TYR A 198 -12.70 -3.13 12.74
N ILE A 199 -13.01 -2.70 13.96
CA ILE A 199 -12.80 -1.29 14.37
C ILE A 199 -11.31 -0.96 14.49
N VAL A 200 -10.49 -1.86 15.03
CA VAL A 200 -9.04 -1.62 15.16
C VAL A 200 -8.43 -1.31 13.79
N ASN A 201 -8.70 -2.16 12.80
CA ASN A 201 -8.16 -1.99 11.46
C ASN A 201 -8.74 -0.77 10.72
N SER A 202 -10.05 -0.55 10.84
CA SER A 202 -10.72 0.62 10.27
C SER A 202 -10.25 1.94 10.89
N GLY A 203 -10.07 2.00 12.21
CA GLY A 203 -9.59 3.19 12.91
C GLY A 203 -8.20 3.59 12.46
N PHE A 204 -7.29 2.60 12.39
CA PHE A 204 -5.93 2.82 11.85
C PHE A 204 -5.97 3.31 10.40
N THR A 205 -6.74 2.66 9.53
CA THR A 205 -6.87 3.03 8.11
C THR A 205 -7.41 4.45 7.92
N VAL A 206 -8.47 4.81 8.64
CA VAL A 206 -9.03 6.17 8.64
C VAL A 206 -7.98 7.18 9.09
N GLY A 207 -7.26 6.90 10.17
CA GLY A 207 -6.18 7.76 10.66
C GLY A 207 -5.08 8.00 9.63
N VAL A 208 -4.67 6.96 8.91
CA VAL A 208 -3.66 7.06 7.83
C VAL A 208 -4.17 7.92 6.67
N LEU A 209 -5.40 7.69 6.19
CA LEU A 209 -5.97 8.46 5.07
C LEU A 209 -6.19 9.93 5.44
N LEU A 210 -6.66 10.20 6.65
CA LEU A 210 -6.80 11.57 7.15
C LEU A 210 -5.44 12.27 7.30
N SER A 211 -4.39 11.54 7.70
CA SER A 211 -3.03 12.06 7.75
C SER A 211 -2.50 12.46 6.37
N LEU A 212 -2.86 11.76 5.31
CA LEU A 212 -2.52 12.15 3.94
C LEU A 212 -3.09 13.53 3.59
N LEU A 213 -4.35 13.79 3.93
CA LEU A 213 -4.97 15.09 3.68
C LEU A 213 -4.29 16.20 4.50
N GLU A 214 -3.93 15.92 5.76
CA GLU A 214 -3.25 16.93 6.60
C GLU A 214 -1.85 17.28 6.11
N ASP A 215 -1.13 16.30 5.56
CA ASP A 215 0.27 16.48 5.11
C ASP A 215 0.36 17.01 3.67
N TYR A 216 -0.57 16.64 2.80
CA TYR A 216 -0.56 16.96 1.37
C TYR A 216 -1.93 17.44 0.84
N PRO A 217 -2.52 18.51 1.46
CA PRO A 217 -3.88 18.95 1.14
C PRO A 217 -4.05 19.34 -0.34
N GLU A 218 -3.07 20.03 -0.93
CA GLU A 218 -3.15 20.49 -2.33
C GLU A 218 -3.20 19.31 -3.32
N TYR A 219 -2.46 18.23 -3.04
CA TYR A 219 -2.48 17.03 -3.86
C TYR A 219 -3.83 16.30 -3.73
N VAL A 220 -4.31 16.12 -2.48
CA VAL A 220 -5.59 15.42 -2.21
C VAL A 220 -6.78 16.16 -2.84
N LEU A 221 -6.80 17.50 -2.80
CA LEU A 221 -7.85 18.31 -3.43
C LEU A 221 -7.94 18.14 -4.96
N GLN A 222 -6.88 17.66 -5.61
CA GLN A 222 -6.86 17.38 -7.04
C GLN A 222 -7.20 15.92 -7.38
N MET A 223 -7.28 15.03 -6.38
CA MET A 223 -7.61 13.63 -6.60
C MET A 223 -9.09 13.48 -6.96
N ASN A 224 -9.36 12.87 -8.13
CA ASN A 224 -10.70 12.48 -8.55
C ASN A 224 -10.71 10.99 -8.84
N THR A 225 -11.39 10.23 -8.00
CA THR A 225 -11.48 8.78 -8.10
C THR A 225 -12.70 8.30 -8.88
N ASN A 226 -13.56 9.22 -9.33
CA ASN A 226 -14.81 8.89 -10.00
C ASN A 226 -15.68 7.95 -9.16
N ILE A 227 -16.05 8.40 -7.95
CA ILE A 227 -17.04 7.79 -7.07
C ILE A 227 -18.36 8.58 -7.12
N PRO A 228 -19.48 8.07 -6.58
CA PRO A 228 -20.75 8.79 -6.64
C PRO A 228 -20.71 10.23 -6.11
N GLU A 229 -19.84 10.48 -5.15
CA GLU A 229 -19.67 11.78 -4.49
C GLU A 229 -18.73 12.75 -5.23
N SER A 230 -17.95 12.33 -6.23
CA SER A 230 -16.93 13.15 -6.92
C SER A 230 -17.44 14.46 -7.54
N GLY A 231 -18.73 14.71 -7.53
CA GLY A 231 -19.34 15.95 -8.03
C GLY A 231 -19.64 17.01 -6.96
N ASN A 232 -19.43 16.73 -5.67
CA ASN A 232 -19.64 17.67 -4.57
C ASN A 232 -18.40 18.58 -4.36
N THR A 233 -18.33 19.34 -3.25
CA THR A 233 -17.20 20.21 -2.91
C THR A 233 -16.18 19.57 -1.99
N THR A 234 -16.51 18.39 -1.44
CA THR A 234 -15.65 17.61 -0.56
C THR A 234 -14.65 16.78 -1.36
N PRO A 235 -13.37 16.67 -0.96
CA PRO A 235 -12.43 15.75 -1.61
C PRO A 235 -12.91 14.29 -1.54
N ASP A 236 -12.80 13.54 -2.64
CA ASP A 236 -13.20 12.13 -2.73
C ASP A 236 -12.65 11.27 -1.58
N LEU A 237 -11.45 11.57 -1.11
CA LEU A 237 -10.84 10.90 0.04
C LEU A 237 -11.68 11.07 1.31
N LEU A 238 -12.20 12.26 1.57
CA LEU A 238 -13.06 12.51 2.74
C LEU A 238 -14.43 11.88 2.60
N ASP A 239 -15.01 11.88 1.40
CA ASP A 239 -16.28 11.19 1.12
C ASP A 239 -16.13 9.68 1.37
N GLU A 240 -15.02 9.10 0.94
CA GLU A 240 -14.73 7.69 1.15
C GLU A 240 -14.50 7.37 2.64
N VAL A 241 -13.76 8.22 3.34
CA VAL A 241 -13.54 8.11 4.80
C VAL A 241 -14.87 8.26 5.55
N ALA A 242 -15.72 9.20 5.16
CA ALA A 242 -17.05 9.40 5.78
C ALA A 242 -17.92 8.15 5.67
N TRP A 243 -17.84 7.41 4.55
CA TRP A 243 -18.56 6.14 4.39
C TRP A 243 -18.23 5.13 5.49
N ASN A 244 -16.96 5.03 5.86
CA ASN A 244 -16.52 4.12 6.93
C ASN A 244 -16.78 4.68 8.33
N ILE A 245 -16.61 5.99 8.53
CA ILE A 245 -16.92 6.67 9.80
C ILE A 245 -18.40 6.48 10.18
N ASP A 246 -19.31 6.55 9.21
CA ASP A 246 -20.73 6.33 9.47
C ASP A 246 -21.00 4.95 10.09
N TRP A 247 -20.35 3.90 9.59
CA TRP A 247 -20.41 2.59 10.22
C TRP A 247 -19.73 2.58 11.60
N MET A 248 -18.52 3.12 11.71
CA MET A 248 -17.77 3.14 12.98
C MET A 248 -18.59 3.78 14.11
N LEU A 249 -19.31 4.86 13.82
CA LEU A 249 -20.18 5.53 14.79
C LEU A 249 -21.32 4.63 15.30
N THR A 250 -21.82 3.68 14.51
CA THR A 250 -22.83 2.69 14.93
C THR A 250 -22.27 1.66 15.91
N MET A 251 -20.95 1.46 15.90
CA MET A 251 -20.25 0.50 16.75
C MET A 251 -20.00 1.02 18.17
N GLN A 252 -20.25 2.30 18.45
CA GLN A 252 -20.20 2.84 19.79
C GLN A 252 -21.50 2.53 20.55
N ASP A 253 -21.41 1.92 21.73
CA ASP A 253 -22.57 1.70 22.58
C ASP A 253 -23.05 3.04 23.18
N PRO A 254 -24.29 3.49 22.88
CA PRO A 254 -24.80 4.75 23.37
C PRO A 254 -24.97 4.77 24.90
N ALA A 255 -24.95 3.63 25.59
CA ALA A 255 -25.15 3.53 27.02
C ALA A 255 -23.91 3.97 27.82
N ASP A 256 -22.70 3.63 27.35
CA ASP A 256 -21.48 3.87 28.13
C ASP A 256 -20.31 4.44 27.27
N GLY A 257 -20.45 4.50 25.94
CA GLY A 257 -19.45 5.06 25.06
C GLY A 257 -18.37 4.08 24.60
N GLY A 258 -18.32 2.87 25.13
CA GLY A 258 -17.37 1.83 24.68
C GLY A 258 -17.69 1.33 23.28
N VAL A 259 -16.68 0.91 22.54
CA VAL A 259 -16.79 0.53 21.13
C VAL A 259 -16.68 -0.98 20.96
N TYR A 260 -17.63 -1.58 20.24
CA TYR A 260 -17.58 -2.99 19.89
C TYR A 260 -16.40 -3.29 18.99
N HIS A 261 -15.71 -4.41 19.26
CA HIS A 261 -14.45 -4.74 18.62
C HIS A 261 -14.59 -4.99 17.11
N LYS A 262 -15.64 -5.70 16.72
CA LYS A 262 -15.91 -6.03 15.31
C LYS A 262 -17.39 -6.34 15.07
N LEU A 263 -17.77 -6.25 13.77
CA LEU A 263 -19.01 -6.76 13.22
C LEU A 263 -18.68 -7.92 12.28
N THR A 264 -19.17 -9.12 12.57
CA THR A 264 -18.68 -10.33 11.93
C THR A 264 -19.72 -11.44 11.82
N THR A 265 -19.52 -12.37 10.91
CA THR A 265 -20.11 -13.70 10.92
C THR A 265 -19.36 -14.62 11.89
N PRO A 266 -19.94 -15.73 12.37
CA PRO A 266 -19.21 -16.73 13.16
C PRO A 266 -18.00 -17.33 12.44
N ASN A 267 -18.13 -17.60 11.16
CA ASN A 267 -17.10 -18.16 10.30
C ASN A 267 -16.89 -17.27 9.09
N PHE A 268 -15.70 -17.32 8.47
CA PHE A 268 -15.51 -16.70 7.17
C PHE A 268 -16.48 -17.31 6.15
N GLU A 269 -17.01 -16.44 5.28
CA GLU A 269 -17.73 -16.91 4.09
C GLU A 269 -16.75 -17.60 3.11
N GLY A 270 -17.28 -18.47 2.27
CA GLY A 270 -16.55 -19.00 1.12
C GLY A 270 -16.27 -17.94 0.06
N PHE A 271 -15.68 -18.35 -1.05
CA PHE A 271 -15.58 -17.49 -2.24
C PHE A 271 -16.91 -17.51 -2.99
N ILE A 272 -17.86 -16.77 -2.46
CA ILE A 272 -19.22 -16.56 -2.98
C ILE A 272 -19.47 -15.06 -3.12
N LYS A 273 -20.42 -14.69 -3.98
CA LYS A 273 -20.80 -13.27 -4.14
C LYS A 273 -21.36 -12.71 -2.84
N PRO A 274 -21.12 -11.44 -2.51
CA PRO A 274 -21.55 -10.87 -1.24
C PRO A 274 -23.08 -10.85 -1.08
N GLU A 275 -23.84 -10.74 -2.17
CA GLU A 275 -25.30 -10.82 -2.16
C GLU A 275 -25.85 -12.23 -1.84
N ASP A 276 -25.04 -13.28 -1.97
CA ASP A 276 -25.40 -14.67 -1.68
C ASP A 276 -25.09 -15.07 -0.23
N CYS A 277 -24.44 -14.20 0.55
CA CYS A 277 -24.09 -14.47 1.95
C CYS A 277 -25.32 -14.49 2.84
N GLN A 278 -25.47 -15.55 3.65
CA GLN A 278 -26.66 -15.77 4.49
C GLN A 278 -26.35 -15.92 5.99
N GLN A 279 -25.08 -15.92 6.41
CA GLN A 279 -24.75 -16.08 7.81
C GLN A 279 -25.25 -14.89 8.64
N GLN A 280 -25.76 -15.18 9.85
CA GLN A 280 -26.11 -14.14 10.81
C GLN A 280 -24.86 -13.35 11.22
N ARG A 281 -24.99 -12.03 11.24
CA ARG A 281 -23.90 -11.13 11.63
C ARG A 281 -24.09 -10.64 13.08
N TYR A 282 -22.96 -10.46 13.76
CA TYR A 282 -22.91 -10.10 15.19
C TYR A 282 -21.95 -8.95 15.45
N VAL A 283 -22.28 -8.09 16.41
CA VAL A 283 -21.28 -7.26 17.07
C VAL A 283 -20.75 -8.01 18.29
N ILE A 284 -19.41 -8.01 18.44
CA ILE A 284 -18.68 -8.76 19.46
C ILE A 284 -18.27 -7.79 20.58
N THR A 285 -17.89 -8.33 21.74
CA THR A 285 -17.54 -7.55 22.94
C THR A 285 -16.80 -6.25 22.63
N LYS A 286 -16.96 -5.26 23.50
CA LYS A 286 -16.15 -4.03 23.48
C LYS A 286 -14.71 -4.33 23.86
N SER A 287 -13.76 -3.57 23.30
CA SER A 287 -12.36 -3.65 23.73
C SER A 287 -11.74 -2.27 23.90
N VAL A 288 -10.70 -2.21 24.72
CA VAL A 288 -9.96 -0.97 24.98
C VAL A 288 -9.28 -0.47 23.72
N THR A 289 -8.64 -1.38 22.92
CA THR A 289 -7.96 -1.04 21.68
C THR A 289 -8.94 -0.47 20.64
N ALA A 290 -10.07 -1.16 20.36
CA ALA A 290 -11.08 -0.64 19.44
C ALA A 290 -11.65 0.72 19.91
N SER A 291 -11.82 0.92 21.23
CA SER A 291 -12.32 2.21 21.75
C SER A 291 -11.30 3.32 21.58
N LEU A 292 -10.00 3.04 21.68
CA LEU A 292 -8.94 4.03 21.53
C LEU A 292 -8.62 4.34 20.08
N ASP A 293 -8.56 3.34 19.19
CA ASP A 293 -8.40 3.57 17.75
C ASP A 293 -9.57 4.36 17.16
N PHE A 294 -10.77 4.03 17.62
CA PHE A 294 -11.96 4.85 17.33
C PHE A 294 -11.81 6.27 17.89
N ALA A 295 -11.37 6.44 19.14
CA ALA A 295 -11.22 7.77 19.73
C ALA A 295 -10.20 8.62 18.97
N ALA A 296 -9.06 8.04 18.58
CA ALA A 296 -8.02 8.70 17.82
C ALA A 296 -8.54 9.15 16.44
N SER A 297 -9.07 8.21 15.65
CA SER A 297 -9.57 8.51 14.31
C SER A 297 -10.74 9.50 14.31
N MET A 298 -11.64 9.42 15.29
CA MET A 298 -12.75 10.39 15.44
C MET A 298 -12.26 11.78 15.87
N ALA A 299 -11.23 11.89 16.72
CA ALA A 299 -10.65 13.19 17.08
C ALA A 299 -9.99 13.86 15.88
N GLN A 300 -9.22 13.08 15.10
CA GLN A 300 -8.60 13.55 13.85
C GLN A 300 -9.65 13.98 12.84
N ALA A 301 -10.64 13.13 12.58
CA ALA A 301 -11.74 13.46 11.67
C ALA A 301 -12.51 14.70 12.12
N ALA A 302 -12.78 14.87 13.43
CA ALA A 302 -13.51 16.02 13.94
C ALA A 302 -12.87 17.35 13.55
N ARG A 303 -11.54 17.49 13.65
CA ARG A 303 -10.86 18.74 13.25
C ARG A 303 -10.83 18.95 11.74
N ILE A 304 -10.73 17.86 10.94
CA ILE A 304 -10.68 17.95 9.48
C ILE A 304 -12.05 18.28 8.89
N PHE A 305 -13.12 17.64 9.37
CA PHE A 305 -14.48 17.84 8.85
C PHE A 305 -15.06 19.23 9.16
N THR A 306 -14.40 20.05 9.98
CA THR A 306 -14.72 21.49 10.08
C THR A 306 -14.54 22.23 8.75
N THR A 307 -13.68 21.72 7.85
CA THR A 307 -13.41 22.33 6.55
C THR A 307 -14.47 22.01 5.48
N VAL A 308 -15.33 21.02 5.73
CA VAL A 308 -16.38 20.53 4.81
C VAL A 308 -17.77 20.52 5.47
N GLU A 309 -18.01 21.43 6.40
CA GLU A 309 -19.25 21.54 7.17
C GLU A 309 -20.50 21.70 6.28
N GLU A 310 -20.36 22.26 5.06
CA GLU A 310 -21.47 22.45 4.11
C GLU A 310 -22.04 21.10 3.65
N ASP A 311 -21.16 20.14 3.30
CA ASP A 311 -21.56 18.81 2.83
C ASP A 311 -21.81 17.84 4.02
N TYR A 312 -21.15 18.07 5.17
CA TYR A 312 -21.21 17.24 6.37
C TYR A 312 -21.61 18.01 7.63
N PRO A 313 -22.81 18.61 7.67
CA PRO A 313 -23.22 19.48 8.77
C PRO A 313 -23.28 18.74 10.12
N GLY A 314 -22.60 19.28 11.15
CA GLY A 314 -22.54 18.74 12.50
C GLY A 314 -21.69 17.48 12.67
N TYR A 315 -20.98 17.04 11.64
CA TYR A 315 -20.09 15.87 11.71
C TYR A 315 -18.94 16.08 12.68
N SER A 316 -18.30 17.25 12.65
CA SER A 316 -17.20 17.61 13.54
C SER A 316 -17.58 17.44 15.01
N ASP A 317 -18.69 18.05 15.45
CA ASP A 317 -19.17 17.96 16.82
C ASP A 317 -19.55 16.54 17.22
N LYS A 318 -20.21 15.81 16.33
CA LYS A 318 -20.61 14.41 16.55
C LYS A 318 -19.40 13.51 16.77
N MET A 319 -18.37 13.65 15.93
CA MET A 319 -17.15 12.84 16.03
C MET A 319 -16.33 13.17 17.26
N LEU A 320 -16.18 14.46 17.61
CA LEU A 320 -15.46 14.85 18.82
C LEU A 320 -16.17 14.35 20.09
N ALA A 321 -17.49 14.45 20.14
CA ALA A 321 -18.27 13.92 21.26
C ALA A 321 -18.12 12.39 21.38
N ALA A 322 -18.12 11.67 20.26
CA ALA A 322 -17.94 10.22 20.22
C ALA A 322 -16.52 9.82 20.65
N SER A 323 -15.49 10.52 20.15
CA SER A 323 -14.09 10.34 20.54
C SER A 323 -13.90 10.45 22.05
N ARG A 324 -14.39 11.56 22.66
CA ARG A 324 -14.28 11.80 24.12
C ARG A 324 -14.93 10.68 24.93
N ARG A 325 -16.11 10.21 24.52
CA ARG A 325 -16.82 9.12 25.20
C ARG A 325 -16.08 7.80 25.11
N ALA A 326 -15.50 7.48 23.96
CA ALA A 326 -14.74 6.26 23.76
C ALA A 326 -13.43 6.28 24.57
N PHE A 327 -12.73 7.41 24.60
CA PHE A 327 -11.53 7.59 25.42
C PHE A 327 -11.84 7.49 26.93
N GLU A 328 -12.96 8.10 27.39
CA GLU A 328 -13.40 7.98 28.78
C GLU A 328 -13.75 6.54 29.16
N TRP A 329 -14.42 5.80 28.27
CA TRP A 329 -14.72 4.39 28.50
C TRP A 329 -13.43 3.57 28.59
N ALA A 330 -12.48 3.76 27.67
CA ALA A 330 -11.19 3.09 27.66
C ALA A 330 -10.40 3.36 28.94
N SER A 331 -10.37 4.60 29.41
CA SER A 331 -9.72 5.01 30.66
C SER A 331 -10.29 4.31 31.90
N LYS A 332 -11.60 4.01 31.88
CA LYS A 332 -12.28 3.25 32.96
C LYS A 332 -12.11 1.73 32.81
N ASN A 333 -11.74 1.24 31.62
CA ASN A 333 -11.65 -0.17 31.28
C ASN A 333 -10.29 -0.53 30.63
N PRO A 334 -9.14 -0.12 31.18
CA PRO A 334 -7.83 -0.24 30.52
C PRO A 334 -7.37 -1.69 30.29
N LEU A 335 -7.99 -2.66 30.95
CA LEU A 335 -7.68 -4.09 30.83
C LEU A 335 -8.68 -4.85 29.95
N ALA A 336 -9.63 -4.18 29.31
CA ALA A 336 -10.64 -4.80 28.45
C ALA A 336 -10.07 -5.15 27.06
N LEU A 337 -8.99 -5.94 27.04
CA LEU A 337 -8.37 -6.41 25.81
C LEU A 337 -9.20 -7.51 25.16
N TYR A 338 -9.26 -7.53 23.83
CA TYR A 338 -9.93 -8.59 23.08
C TYR A 338 -9.16 -9.90 23.12
N ARG A 339 -9.80 -10.98 23.58
CA ARG A 339 -9.22 -12.34 23.71
C ARG A 339 -10.17 -13.36 23.10
N GLN A 340 -10.09 -13.55 21.77
CA GLN A 340 -11.03 -14.38 21.00
C GLN A 340 -11.14 -15.81 21.52
N GLU A 341 -10.02 -16.48 21.80
CA GLU A 341 -10.02 -17.87 22.30
C GLU A 341 -10.67 -18.01 23.67
N GLU A 342 -10.54 -17.00 24.54
CA GLU A 342 -11.17 -17.00 25.85
C GLU A 342 -12.68 -16.76 25.76
N LEU A 343 -13.09 -15.90 24.82
CA LEU A 343 -14.51 -15.63 24.54
C LEU A 343 -15.18 -16.86 23.94
N ASN A 344 -14.55 -17.54 23.00
CA ASN A 344 -15.05 -18.75 22.37
C ASN A 344 -15.24 -19.94 23.35
N LYS A 345 -14.53 -19.94 24.48
CA LYS A 345 -14.75 -20.94 25.55
C LYS A 345 -15.99 -20.65 26.40
N LYS A 346 -16.53 -19.42 26.33
CA LYS A 346 -17.59 -18.94 27.24
C LYS A 346 -18.92 -18.66 26.52
N TYR A 347 -18.86 -18.35 25.22
CA TYR A 347 -20.00 -17.83 24.49
C TYR A 347 -20.18 -18.52 23.14
N GLU A 348 -21.44 -18.70 22.74
CA GLU A 348 -21.84 -19.23 21.44
C GLU A 348 -22.66 -18.17 20.68
N PRO A 349 -22.55 -18.17 19.34
CA PRO A 349 -21.68 -19.00 18.51
C PRO A 349 -20.20 -18.62 18.67
N ALA A 350 -19.30 -19.61 18.64
CA ALA A 350 -17.87 -19.33 18.62
C ALA A 350 -17.46 -18.57 17.34
N ILE A 351 -16.57 -17.57 17.46
CA ILE A 351 -16.16 -16.69 16.38
C ILE A 351 -14.78 -17.11 15.86
N GLN A 352 -14.69 -17.46 14.57
CA GLN A 352 -13.47 -17.96 13.92
C GLN A 352 -12.82 -16.94 12.96
N THR A 353 -13.43 -15.77 12.77
CA THR A 353 -12.92 -14.70 11.91
C THR A 353 -11.76 -13.94 12.54
N GLY A 354 -11.09 -13.04 11.82
CA GLY A 354 -9.93 -12.29 12.27
C GLY A 354 -10.06 -11.75 13.70
N ALA A 355 -9.02 -11.90 14.50
CA ALA A 355 -9.07 -11.51 15.91
C ALA A 355 -8.74 -10.03 16.12
N TYR A 356 -7.72 -9.50 15.47
CA TYR A 356 -7.18 -8.15 15.70
C TYR A 356 -7.02 -7.81 17.19
N GLY A 357 -6.58 -8.82 17.97
CA GLY A 357 -6.34 -8.67 19.41
C GLY A 357 -4.94 -8.15 19.69
N ASP A 358 -4.80 -7.43 20.80
CA ASP A 358 -3.52 -6.90 21.24
C ASP A 358 -3.12 -7.37 22.64
N ARG A 359 -1.86 -7.16 23.03
CA ARG A 359 -1.31 -7.52 24.34
C ARG A 359 -1.35 -6.36 25.34
N SER A 360 -1.31 -5.15 24.84
CA SER A 360 -1.35 -3.87 25.55
C SER A 360 -2.26 -2.91 24.80
N ALA A 361 -2.62 -1.81 25.40
CA ALA A 361 -3.31 -0.69 24.76
C ALA A 361 -2.57 0.64 25.02
N GLU A 362 -1.29 0.57 25.42
CA GLU A 362 -0.52 1.75 25.80
C GLU A 362 -0.25 2.66 24.60
N ASP A 363 0.02 2.07 23.47
CA ASP A 363 0.28 2.78 22.21
C ASP A 363 -1.01 3.36 21.59
N GLU A 364 -2.15 2.69 21.74
CA GLU A 364 -3.44 3.28 21.37
C GLU A 364 -3.82 4.44 22.31
N PHE A 365 -3.54 4.35 23.61
CA PHE A 365 -3.69 5.49 24.52
C PHE A 365 -2.82 6.66 24.09
N PHE A 366 -1.57 6.42 23.71
CA PHE A 366 -0.67 7.45 23.22
C PHE A 366 -1.24 8.13 21.98
N TRP A 367 -1.66 7.36 20.96
CA TRP A 367 -2.22 7.91 19.74
C TRP A 367 -3.52 8.69 20.01
N ALA A 368 -4.47 8.11 20.74
CA ALA A 368 -5.74 8.76 21.04
C ALA A 368 -5.56 10.04 21.87
N ALA A 369 -4.64 10.04 22.83
CA ALA A 369 -4.32 11.23 23.61
C ALA A 369 -3.67 12.31 22.72
N SER A 370 -2.77 11.93 21.80
CA SER A 370 -2.13 12.84 20.84
C SER A 370 -3.18 13.53 19.96
N GLU A 371 -4.10 12.77 19.38
CA GLU A 371 -5.16 13.31 18.51
C GLU A 371 -6.14 14.20 19.27
N LEU A 372 -6.54 13.79 20.48
CA LEU A 372 -7.41 14.60 21.32
C LEU A 372 -6.74 15.88 21.81
N TYR A 373 -5.43 15.85 22.12
CA TYR A 373 -4.68 17.06 22.47
C TYR A 373 -4.65 18.05 21.30
N VAL A 374 -4.28 17.61 20.13
CA VAL A 374 -4.24 18.46 18.92
C VAL A 374 -5.60 19.06 18.61
N THR A 375 -6.67 18.28 18.75
CA THR A 375 -8.02 18.71 18.39
C THR A 375 -8.65 19.65 19.42
N THR A 376 -8.31 19.48 20.72
CA THR A 376 -9.02 20.20 21.81
C THR A 376 -8.17 21.22 22.54
N GLY A 377 -6.84 21.07 22.53
CA GLY A 377 -5.92 21.88 23.34
C GLY A 377 -5.99 21.59 24.85
N GLU A 378 -6.65 20.49 25.29
CA GLU A 378 -6.82 20.19 26.70
C GLU A 378 -5.58 19.51 27.29
N ASP A 379 -4.93 20.14 28.27
CA ASP A 379 -3.68 19.68 28.92
C ASP A 379 -3.73 18.24 29.44
N LYS A 380 -4.88 17.77 29.90
CA LYS A 380 -5.02 16.40 30.40
C LYS A 380 -4.58 15.33 29.40
N TYR A 381 -4.77 15.59 28.10
CA TYR A 381 -4.36 14.65 27.04
C TYR A 381 -2.86 14.72 26.78
N LEU A 382 -2.26 15.94 26.86
CA LEU A 382 -0.80 16.09 26.80
C LEU A 382 -0.14 15.37 27.98
N GLU A 383 -0.68 15.50 29.21
CA GLU A 383 -0.17 14.81 30.40
C GLU A 383 -0.13 13.29 30.23
N ILE A 384 -1.18 12.72 29.63
CA ILE A 384 -1.21 11.28 29.33
C ILE A 384 -0.17 10.94 28.26
N ALA A 385 -0.12 11.70 27.16
CA ALA A 385 0.83 11.44 26.08
C ALA A 385 2.29 11.50 26.57
N GLU A 386 2.67 12.46 27.41
CA GLU A 386 4.01 12.56 27.99
C GLU A 386 4.39 11.36 28.85
N GLN A 387 3.43 10.84 29.65
CA GLN A 387 3.69 9.72 30.55
C GLN A 387 3.98 8.41 29.82
N ILE A 388 3.36 8.20 28.64
CA ILE A 388 3.42 6.95 27.90
C ILE A 388 4.09 7.10 26.52
N ALA A 389 4.74 8.24 26.27
CA ALA A 389 5.42 8.50 25.02
C ALA A 389 6.51 7.45 24.72
N PRO A 390 6.58 6.90 23.51
CA PRO A 390 7.50 5.83 23.16
C PRO A 390 8.97 6.29 23.29
N GLU A 391 9.86 5.34 23.58
CA GLU A 391 11.31 5.56 23.62
C GLU A 391 11.99 5.41 22.26
N GLN A 392 11.31 4.79 21.29
CA GLN A 392 11.81 4.57 19.93
C GLN A 392 10.67 4.79 18.93
N PHE A 393 11.00 5.36 17.77
CA PHE A 393 10.06 5.38 16.66
C PHE A 393 10.00 4.00 16.01
N THR A 394 8.78 3.52 15.83
CA THR A 394 8.48 2.33 15.01
C THR A 394 7.41 2.72 13.99
N PRO A 395 7.59 2.44 12.70
CA PRO A 395 6.55 2.64 11.71
C PRO A 395 5.22 2.01 12.18
N PRO A 396 4.10 2.75 12.17
CA PRO A 396 2.85 2.30 12.78
C PRO A 396 2.18 1.22 11.93
N VAL A 397 1.65 0.21 12.61
CA VAL A 397 0.76 -0.80 12.03
C VAL A 397 -0.43 -0.98 12.96
N TRP A 398 -1.50 -1.62 12.53
CA TRP A 398 -2.74 -1.77 13.30
C TRP A 398 -2.54 -2.28 14.76
N SER A 399 -1.49 -3.05 15.04
CA SER A 399 -1.15 -3.60 16.36
C SER A 399 -0.03 -2.84 17.09
N ARG A 400 0.45 -1.74 16.54
CA ARG A 400 1.49 -0.88 17.11
C ARG A 400 1.34 0.53 16.56
N VAL A 401 0.41 1.28 17.14
CA VAL A 401 -0.01 2.59 16.61
C VAL A 401 0.72 3.79 17.21
N ALA A 402 1.69 3.60 18.13
CA ALA A 402 2.43 4.72 18.73
C ALA A 402 3.07 5.64 17.69
N GLY A 403 3.52 5.09 16.56
CA GLY A 403 4.06 5.88 15.45
C GLY A 403 3.08 6.91 14.90
N MET A 404 1.77 6.64 14.90
CA MET A 404 0.73 7.62 14.52
C MET A 404 0.77 8.83 15.44
N GLY A 405 0.77 8.62 16.75
CA GLY A 405 0.88 9.71 17.73
C GLY A 405 2.19 10.49 17.58
N CYS A 406 3.32 9.81 17.27
CA CYS A 406 4.59 10.49 16.97
C CYS A 406 4.45 11.43 15.77
N LEU A 407 3.87 10.94 14.66
CA LEU A 407 3.69 11.74 13.45
C LEU A 407 2.72 12.91 13.68
N THR A 408 1.69 12.72 14.49
CA THR A 408 0.77 13.79 14.93
C THR A 408 1.50 14.90 15.68
N PHE A 409 2.34 14.56 16.67
CA PHE A 409 3.16 15.57 17.37
C PHE A 409 4.17 16.26 16.44
N ILE A 410 4.77 15.54 15.50
CA ILE A 410 5.71 16.12 14.53
C ILE A 410 4.98 17.11 13.61
N ARG A 411 3.82 16.75 13.09
CA ARG A 411 2.98 17.57 12.19
C ARG A 411 2.58 18.91 12.83
N TYR A 412 2.12 18.85 14.05
CA TYR A 412 1.58 20.01 14.77
C TYR A 412 2.57 20.71 15.70
N GLY A 413 3.84 20.26 15.77
CA GLY A 413 4.84 20.75 16.71
C GLY A 413 5.06 22.27 16.70
N GLY A 414 4.85 22.92 15.53
CA GLY A 414 4.97 24.37 15.42
C GLY A 414 3.86 25.17 16.11
N SER A 415 2.68 24.57 16.32
CA SER A 415 1.50 25.23 16.89
C SER A 415 1.37 25.07 18.41
N PHE A 416 2.18 24.22 19.04
CA PHE A 416 2.09 23.94 20.47
C PHE A 416 2.77 25.01 21.32
N ASP A 417 2.40 25.04 22.61
CA ASP A 417 3.17 25.72 23.66
C ASP A 417 4.54 25.04 23.88
N GLU A 418 5.34 25.57 24.80
CA GLU A 418 6.70 25.05 25.05
C GLU A 418 6.71 23.59 25.49
N ARG A 419 5.72 23.14 26.25
CA ARG A 419 5.62 21.77 26.73
C ARG A 419 5.28 20.80 25.60
N GLY A 420 4.30 21.13 24.78
CA GLY A 420 3.95 20.34 23.58
C GLY A 420 5.08 20.31 22.56
N LYS A 421 5.82 21.43 22.38
CA LYS A 421 7.01 21.50 21.52
C LYS A 421 8.14 20.59 21.99
N GLU A 422 8.36 20.47 23.31
CA GLU A 422 9.38 19.57 23.86
C GLU A 422 9.08 18.11 23.45
N LEU A 423 7.84 17.66 23.62
CA LEU A 423 7.41 16.31 23.21
C LEU A 423 7.52 16.13 21.69
N ALA A 424 7.09 17.11 20.90
CA ALA A 424 7.21 17.08 19.44
C ALA A 424 8.67 16.97 18.97
N ASN A 425 9.59 17.72 19.59
CA ASN A 425 11.02 17.64 19.29
C ASN A 425 11.61 16.26 19.65
N ARG A 426 11.16 15.66 20.75
CA ARG A 426 11.54 14.29 21.10
C ARG A 426 11.06 13.31 20.03
N MET A 427 9.81 13.36 19.60
CA MET A 427 9.27 12.49 18.55
C MET A 427 10.01 12.66 17.22
N LYS A 428 10.33 13.92 16.86
CA LYS A 428 11.17 14.24 15.70
C LYS A 428 12.54 13.56 15.77
N SER A 429 13.22 13.61 16.91
CA SER A 429 14.53 12.97 17.09
C SER A 429 14.43 11.46 16.91
N LEU A 430 13.41 10.82 17.51
CA LEU A 430 13.20 9.37 17.38
C LEU A 430 12.97 8.95 15.92
N LEU A 431 12.17 9.71 15.16
CA LEU A 431 11.95 9.46 13.73
C LEU A 431 13.25 9.57 12.93
N LEU A 432 14.05 10.63 13.17
CA LEU A 432 15.31 10.84 12.45
C LEU A 432 16.35 9.76 12.78
N ASP A 433 16.44 9.30 14.02
CA ASP A 433 17.32 8.19 14.42
C ASP A 433 16.93 6.89 13.71
N TYR A 434 15.63 6.59 13.63
CA TYR A 434 15.12 5.44 12.89
C TYR A 434 15.48 5.54 11.40
N THR A 435 15.18 6.66 10.75
CA THR A 435 15.37 6.83 9.31
C THR A 435 16.85 6.88 8.92
N GLU A 436 17.72 7.48 9.74
CA GLU A 436 19.17 7.47 9.53
C GLU A 436 19.75 6.05 9.62
N SER A 437 19.22 5.20 10.49
CA SER A 437 19.59 3.78 10.55
C SER A 437 19.10 3.01 9.34
N ALA A 438 17.85 3.25 8.93
CA ALA A 438 17.19 2.48 7.87
C ALA A 438 17.77 2.79 6.48
N VAL A 439 18.07 4.05 6.16
CA VAL A 439 18.57 4.46 4.84
C VAL A 439 19.90 3.80 4.46
N ARG A 440 20.73 3.42 5.43
CA ARG A 440 22.03 2.77 5.20
C ARG A 440 21.91 1.43 4.45
N ASN A 441 20.76 0.78 4.51
CA ASN A 441 20.56 -0.49 3.80
C ASN A 441 20.48 -0.33 2.28
N LEU A 442 20.18 0.84 1.76
CA LEU A 442 20.04 1.11 0.32
C LEU A 442 21.26 0.64 -0.49
N GLU A 443 22.47 0.90 0.03
CA GLU A 443 23.71 0.53 -0.65
C GLU A 443 24.03 -0.96 -0.58
N MET A 444 23.56 -1.66 0.44
CA MET A 444 23.88 -3.07 0.70
C MET A 444 22.81 -4.02 0.17
N SER A 445 21.58 -3.56 0.02
CA SER A 445 20.44 -4.35 -0.40
C SER A 445 20.66 -4.98 -1.78
N PRO A 446 20.38 -6.29 -1.95
CA PRO A 446 20.43 -6.94 -3.27
C PRO A 446 19.53 -6.28 -4.31
N TYR A 447 18.37 -5.75 -3.90
CA TYR A 447 17.39 -5.11 -4.77
C TYR A 447 17.42 -3.59 -4.71
N ALA A 448 18.49 -3.00 -4.16
CA ALA A 448 18.70 -1.55 -4.06
C ALA A 448 17.50 -0.82 -3.40
N ALA A 449 16.96 -1.38 -2.31
CA ALA A 449 15.90 -0.78 -1.50
C ALA A 449 16.31 -0.76 -0.03
N PRO A 450 15.99 0.27 0.75
CA PRO A 450 16.19 0.27 2.20
C PRO A 450 15.44 -0.84 2.92
N TYR A 451 14.26 -1.20 2.44
CA TYR A 451 13.46 -2.32 2.91
C TYR A 451 14.16 -3.67 2.73
N GLY A 452 13.89 -4.63 3.61
CA GLY A 452 14.41 -5.99 3.50
C GLY A 452 15.87 -6.13 3.92
N ARG A 453 16.18 -5.82 5.20
CA ARG A 453 17.52 -6.01 5.80
C ARG A 453 17.75 -7.41 6.33
N GLU A 454 16.68 -8.05 6.78
CA GLU A 454 16.70 -9.33 7.49
C GLU A 454 15.52 -10.20 7.03
N ALA A 455 15.63 -11.51 7.25
CA ALA A 455 14.56 -12.45 6.91
C ALA A 455 13.21 -12.11 7.60
N LYS A 456 13.26 -11.57 8.82
CA LYS A 456 12.06 -11.19 9.58
C LYS A 456 11.32 -9.96 9.02
N ASP A 457 11.94 -9.21 8.11
CA ASP A 457 11.28 -8.07 7.45
C ASP A 457 10.24 -8.55 6.43
N PHE A 458 10.29 -9.83 6.04
CA PHE A 458 9.32 -10.47 5.17
C PHE A 458 8.30 -11.22 6.03
N PHE A 459 7.06 -10.78 6.00
CA PHE A 459 5.96 -11.34 6.79
C PHE A 459 4.61 -10.95 6.17
N TRP A 460 3.53 -11.43 6.72
CA TRP A 460 2.18 -11.12 6.27
C TRP A 460 1.92 -9.61 6.21
N GLY A 461 1.72 -9.06 5.00
CA GLY A 461 1.52 -7.63 4.78
C GLY A 461 2.81 -6.80 4.64
N CYS A 462 3.96 -7.42 4.44
CA CYS A 462 5.26 -6.73 4.46
C CYS A 462 5.42 -5.63 3.39
N ASN A 463 4.74 -5.71 2.25
CA ASN A 463 4.77 -4.63 1.24
C ASN A 463 4.19 -3.32 1.77
N SER A 464 3.24 -3.41 2.70
CA SER A 464 2.64 -2.27 3.36
C SER A 464 3.31 -1.95 4.69
N ASP A 465 3.17 -2.87 5.66
CA ASP A 465 3.56 -2.66 7.06
C ASP A 465 5.06 -2.44 7.25
N ALA A 466 5.87 -2.85 6.28
CA ALA A 466 7.30 -2.58 6.27
C ALA A 466 7.71 -1.62 5.13
N ALA A 467 7.51 -1.97 3.86
CA ALA A 467 8.05 -1.20 2.74
C ALA A 467 7.38 0.17 2.56
N SER A 468 6.02 0.23 2.49
CA SER A 468 5.30 1.51 2.35
C SER A 468 5.47 2.39 3.58
N ASN A 469 5.33 1.80 4.76
CA ASN A 469 5.40 2.49 6.04
C ASN A 469 6.80 3.08 6.32
N GLN A 470 7.86 2.35 5.97
CA GLN A 470 9.23 2.88 5.99
C GLN A 470 9.40 4.04 4.98
N GLY A 471 8.77 3.94 3.81
CA GLY A 471 8.76 5.00 2.80
C GLY A 471 8.11 6.28 3.33
N ILE A 472 6.98 6.17 4.04
CA ILE A 472 6.33 7.30 4.73
C ILE A 472 7.27 7.95 5.75
N ALA A 473 7.96 7.15 6.58
CA ALA A 473 8.91 7.68 7.53
C ALA A 473 10.07 8.44 6.86
N PHE A 474 10.56 7.97 5.71
CA PHE A 474 11.56 8.69 4.92
C PHE A 474 11.04 10.01 4.37
N LEU A 475 9.78 10.07 3.90
CA LEU A 475 9.19 11.33 3.44
C LEU A 475 9.07 12.35 4.57
N TYR A 476 8.69 11.94 5.78
CA TYR A 476 8.73 12.81 6.95
C TYR A 476 10.17 13.30 7.27
N ALA A 477 11.17 12.41 7.21
CA ALA A 477 12.55 12.81 7.42
C ALA A 477 13.04 13.81 6.35
N TRP A 478 12.61 13.63 5.09
CA TRP A 478 12.88 14.59 4.02
C TRP A 478 12.21 15.95 4.29
N LEU A 479 10.93 15.99 4.65
CA LEU A 479 10.21 17.22 4.99
C LEU A 479 10.89 17.97 6.14
N LEU A 480 11.41 17.25 7.12
CA LEU A 480 12.06 17.84 8.30
C LEU A 480 13.47 18.36 8.04
N THR A 481 14.21 17.76 7.11
CA THR A 481 15.65 18.01 6.92
C THR A 481 16.00 18.62 5.56
N GLY A 482 15.18 18.44 4.55
CA GLY A 482 15.50 18.76 3.15
C GLY A 482 16.55 17.83 2.52
N ASP A 483 17.01 16.79 3.22
CA ASP A 483 18.05 15.89 2.71
C ASP A 483 17.46 14.90 1.69
N LYS A 484 17.86 15.06 0.44
CA LYS A 484 17.37 14.27 -0.71
C LYS A 484 17.61 12.75 -0.54
N LYS A 485 18.56 12.33 0.28
CA LYS A 485 18.79 10.89 0.53
C LYS A 485 17.53 10.16 1.03
N TYR A 486 16.67 10.82 1.81
CA TYR A 486 15.45 10.23 2.31
C TYR A 486 14.38 10.11 1.22
N GLN A 487 14.25 11.12 0.36
CA GLN A 487 13.35 11.05 -0.80
C GLN A 487 13.77 9.94 -1.77
N THR A 488 15.07 9.81 -2.07
CA THR A 488 15.65 8.71 -2.85
C THR A 488 15.38 7.34 -2.20
N ALA A 489 15.49 7.25 -0.88
CA ALA A 489 15.20 6.03 -0.14
C ALA A 489 13.71 5.64 -0.22
N ALA A 490 12.81 6.62 -0.09
CA ALA A 490 11.37 6.41 -0.29
C ALA A 490 11.07 5.91 -1.72
N LEU A 491 11.58 6.59 -2.75
CA LEU A 491 11.43 6.19 -4.14
C LEU A 491 11.94 4.76 -4.38
N SER A 492 13.06 4.39 -3.73
CA SER A 492 13.62 3.04 -3.86
C SER A 492 12.74 1.95 -3.24
N ASN A 493 12.02 2.24 -2.14
CA ASN A 493 11.02 1.33 -1.59
C ASN A 493 9.79 1.22 -2.52
N MET A 494 9.37 2.31 -3.15
CA MET A 494 8.29 2.28 -4.14
C MET A 494 8.67 1.42 -5.35
N ASP A 495 9.87 1.58 -5.87
CA ASP A 495 10.38 0.75 -6.97
C ASP A 495 10.40 -0.75 -6.60
N TYR A 496 10.71 -1.06 -5.32
CA TYR A 496 10.63 -2.45 -4.83
C TYR A 496 9.20 -2.99 -4.91
N ILE A 497 8.22 -2.26 -4.42
CA ILE A 497 6.79 -2.66 -4.46
C ILE A 497 6.33 -2.82 -5.91
N LEU A 498 6.78 -1.95 -6.81
CA LEU A 498 6.34 -1.89 -8.20
C LEU A 498 7.13 -2.79 -9.17
N GLY A 499 8.00 -3.70 -8.65
CA GLY A 499 8.61 -4.76 -9.48
C GLY A 499 10.11 -4.95 -9.37
N ARG A 500 10.88 -4.03 -8.78
CA ARG A 500 12.32 -4.18 -8.55
C ARG A 500 12.60 -5.05 -7.32
N ASN A 501 12.05 -6.26 -7.29
CA ASN A 501 12.09 -7.18 -6.17
C ASN A 501 12.45 -8.61 -6.60
N ALA A 502 12.58 -9.51 -5.65
CA ALA A 502 13.01 -10.88 -5.87
C ALA A 502 12.05 -11.70 -6.75
N THR A 503 10.75 -11.45 -6.63
CA THR A 503 9.70 -12.16 -7.37
C THR A 503 9.42 -11.55 -8.75
N GLY A 504 9.78 -10.26 -8.95
CA GLY A 504 9.50 -9.47 -10.14
C GLY A 504 8.02 -9.19 -10.34
N TYR A 505 7.20 -9.24 -9.31
CA TYR A 505 5.81 -8.77 -9.35
C TYR A 505 5.74 -7.27 -9.03
N CYS A 506 4.94 -6.55 -9.80
CA CYS A 506 4.31 -5.32 -9.33
C CYS A 506 3.17 -5.77 -8.41
N TYR A 507 3.28 -5.51 -7.10
CA TYR A 507 2.32 -6.02 -6.12
C TYR A 507 1.00 -5.26 -6.07
N ILE A 508 0.69 -4.47 -7.11
CA ILE A 508 -0.59 -3.77 -7.28
C ILE A 508 -1.37 -4.45 -8.39
N THR A 509 -2.58 -4.91 -8.09
CA THR A 509 -3.45 -5.55 -9.08
C THR A 509 -3.74 -4.61 -10.25
N GLY A 510 -3.67 -5.12 -11.47
CA GLY A 510 -3.97 -4.37 -12.69
C GLY A 510 -2.88 -3.40 -13.16
N PHE A 511 -1.72 -3.34 -12.50
CA PHE A 511 -0.60 -2.46 -12.85
C PHE A 511 0.68 -3.23 -13.15
N GLY A 512 1.48 -2.69 -14.07
CA GLY A 512 2.68 -3.36 -14.56
C GLY A 512 2.38 -4.51 -15.52
N TYR A 513 3.43 -5.17 -15.99
CA TYR A 513 3.33 -6.31 -16.91
C TYR A 513 3.24 -7.67 -16.19
N LYS A 514 3.52 -7.71 -14.90
CA LYS A 514 3.43 -8.89 -14.04
C LYS A 514 2.86 -8.48 -12.69
N SER A 515 1.54 -8.55 -12.55
CA SER A 515 0.80 -8.23 -11.32
C SER A 515 0.03 -9.44 -10.81
N PRO A 516 -0.43 -9.44 -9.55
CA PRO A 516 -1.30 -10.49 -9.01
C PRO A 516 -2.59 -10.60 -9.82
N MET A 517 -2.91 -11.83 -10.25
CA MET A 517 -4.12 -12.15 -11.01
C MET A 517 -5.15 -12.92 -10.19
N HIS A 518 -4.71 -13.56 -9.11
CA HIS A 518 -5.55 -14.41 -8.26
C HIS A 518 -5.45 -14.01 -6.79
N PRO A 519 -5.73 -12.73 -6.43
CA PRO A 519 -5.63 -12.31 -5.04
C PRO A 519 -6.62 -13.06 -4.15
N HIS A 520 -6.24 -13.29 -2.89
CA HIS A 520 -7.16 -13.75 -1.85
C HIS A 520 -8.12 -12.61 -1.51
N HIS A 521 -9.09 -12.40 -2.39
CA HIS A 521 -10.06 -11.32 -2.30
C HIS A 521 -11.40 -11.81 -2.86
N ARG A 522 -12.39 -12.02 -1.98
CA ARG A 522 -13.67 -12.64 -2.35
C ARG A 522 -14.39 -11.87 -3.45
N LEU A 523 -14.36 -10.55 -3.42
CA LEU A 523 -15.00 -9.72 -4.45
C LEU A 523 -14.41 -9.99 -5.84
N SER A 524 -13.07 -10.07 -5.97
CA SER A 524 -12.42 -10.36 -7.25
C SER A 524 -12.49 -11.85 -7.64
N ALA A 525 -12.68 -12.74 -6.68
CA ALA A 525 -12.64 -14.18 -6.93
C ALA A 525 -14.01 -14.81 -7.21
N SER A 526 -15.09 -14.07 -6.95
CA SER A 526 -16.48 -14.58 -7.10
C SER A 526 -17.32 -13.83 -8.15
N ASP A 527 -16.75 -12.83 -8.84
CA ASP A 527 -17.48 -11.95 -9.77
C ASP A 527 -17.53 -12.47 -11.22
N ASP A 528 -16.96 -13.64 -11.51
CA ASP A 528 -16.85 -14.24 -12.85
C ASP A 528 -15.97 -13.42 -13.83
N ILE A 529 -15.18 -12.44 -13.35
CA ILE A 529 -14.25 -11.62 -14.14
C ILE A 529 -12.82 -12.17 -13.97
N VAL A 530 -12.09 -12.31 -15.07
CA VAL A 530 -10.74 -12.89 -15.04
C VAL A 530 -9.75 -11.94 -14.35
N GLU A 531 -9.83 -10.65 -14.65
CA GLU A 531 -8.96 -9.65 -14.06
C GLU A 531 -9.50 -9.19 -12.70
N PRO A 532 -8.67 -9.19 -11.65
CA PRO A 532 -9.09 -8.72 -10.34
C PRO A 532 -9.41 -7.22 -10.36
N ILE A 533 -10.11 -6.74 -9.33
CA ILE A 533 -10.29 -5.31 -9.08
C ILE A 533 -8.92 -4.64 -9.08
N PRO A 534 -8.70 -3.57 -9.89
CA PRO A 534 -7.40 -2.92 -10.01
C PRO A 534 -7.08 -2.02 -8.82
N GLY A 535 -5.78 -1.78 -8.58
CA GLY A 535 -5.29 -0.84 -7.57
C GLY A 535 -5.14 -1.43 -6.16
N LEU A 536 -5.38 -2.72 -5.97
CA LEU A 536 -5.25 -3.36 -4.66
C LEU A 536 -3.78 -3.72 -4.39
N LEU A 537 -3.24 -3.25 -3.25
CA LEU A 537 -1.94 -3.68 -2.77
C LEU A 537 -2.02 -5.07 -2.15
N ILE A 538 -1.16 -5.97 -2.59
CA ILE A 538 -1.06 -7.33 -2.08
C ILE A 538 0.04 -7.44 -1.02
N GLY A 539 -0.21 -8.25 0.02
CA GLY A 539 0.64 -8.36 1.20
C GLY A 539 2.12 -8.65 0.93
N GLY A 540 2.43 -9.50 -0.04
CA GLY A 540 3.81 -9.76 -0.48
C GLY A 540 4.48 -10.98 0.16
N PRO A 541 5.81 -11.14 0.02
CA PRO A 541 6.51 -12.34 0.47
C PRO A 541 6.35 -12.63 1.96
N ASN A 542 5.98 -13.88 2.28
CA ASN A 542 5.76 -14.32 3.66
C ASN A 542 6.29 -15.75 3.90
N PRO A 543 7.50 -15.90 4.46
CA PRO A 543 8.06 -17.21 4.78
C PRO A 543 7.31 -17.96 5.91
N GLY A 544 6.37 -17.31 6.60
CA GLY A 544 5.52 -17.93 7.61
C GLY A 544 4.51 -18.92 7.05
N LYS A 545 4.06 -18.76 5.78
CA LYS A 545 3.18 -19.70 5.06
C LYS A 545 2.00 -20.20 5.90
N GLN A 546 1.31 -19.28 6.59
CA GLN A 546 0.22 -19.62 7.52
C GLN A 546 -0.96 -20.29 6.82
N ASP A 547 -1.13 -20.03 5.51
CA ASP A 547 -2.15 -20.63 4.63
C ASP A 547 -1.84 -22.07 4.22
N LYS A 548 -0.60 -22.53 4.41
CA LYS A 548 -0.13 -23.88 4.01
C LYS A 548 -0.20 -24.17 2.51
N CYS A 549 -0.25 -23.13 1.68
CA CYS A 549 -0.15 -23.25 0.22
C CYS A 549 1.26 -23.75 -0.17
N GLU A 550 1.38 -24.28 -1.39
CA GLU A 550 2.66 -24.58 -2.01
C GLU A 550 3.28 -23.30 -2.58
N TYR A 551 4.45 -22.95 -2.09
CA TYR A 551 5.19 -21.77 -2.54
C TYR A 551 6.34 -22.17 -3.46
N PRO A 552 6.66 -21.35 -4.49
CA PRO A 552 7.73 -21.66 -5.43
C PRO A 552 9.13 -21.59 -4.80
N SER A 553 9.28 -20.96 -3.62
CA SER A 553 10.54 -20.80 -2.91
C SER A 553 10.33 -20.78 -1.39
N ASP A 554 11.36 -21.22 -0.64
CA ASP A 554 11.47 -21.06 0.81
C ASP A 554 12.34 -19.85 1.21
N ILE A 555 12.90 -19.16 0.22
CA ILE A 555 13.73 -17.98 0.44
C ILE A 555 12.82 -16.82 0.87
N PRO A 556 13.13 -16.11 1.96
CA PRO A 556 12.21 -15.13 2.55
C PRO A 556 11.67 -14.09 1.58
N ASP A 557 12.51 -13.47 0.75
CA ASP A 557 12.13 -12.45 -0.21
C ASP A 557 11.48 -13.00 -1.51
N GLU A 558 11.50 -14.31 -1.70
CA GLU A 558 10.87 -15.01 -2.83
C GLU A 558 9.61 -15.79 -2.43
N CYS A 559 9.28 -15.84 -1.12
CA CYS A 559 8.21 -16.66 -0.58
C CYS A 559 6.82 -16.03 -0.83
N TYR A 560 6.42 -15.99 -2.09
CA TYR A 560 5.18 -15.45 -2.60
C TYR A 560 4.55 -16.38 -3.64
N VAL A 561 3.24 -16.53 -3.62
CA VAL A 561 2.48 -17.27 -4.64
C VAL A 561 1.22 -16.49 -5.03
N ASP A 562 1.00 -16.31 -6.34
CA ASP A 562 -0.22 -15.71 -6.88
C ASP A 562 -1.32 -16.79 -6.98
N ASP A 563 -1.93 -17.11 -5.84
CA ASP A 563 -2.98 -18.11 -5.70
C ASP A 563 -4.08 -17.57 -4.77
N GLN A 564 -5.33 -17.70 -5.18
CA GLN A 564 -6.51 -17.31 -4.42
C GLN A 564 -6.57 -17.95 -3.02
N ALA A 565 -5.99 -19.14 -2.82
CA ALA A 565 -5.95 -19.79 -1.51
C ALA A 565 -4.95 -19.13 -0.55
N SER A 566 -3.96 -18.38 -1.08
CA SER A 566 -2.90 -17.79 -0.27
C SER A 566 -3.31 -16.48 0.39
N TYR A 567 -3.97 -16.56 1.55
CA TYR A 567 -4.20 -15.37 2.38
C TYR A 567 -2.92 -14.84 3.03
N ALA A 568 -1.90 -15.66 3.19
CA ALA A 568 -0.69 -15.28 3.89
C ALA A 568 0.27 -14.42 3.04
N SER A 569 0.23 -14.52 1.71
CA SER A 569 1.09 -13.72 0.82
C SER A 569 0.35 -12.94 -0.26
N ASN A 570 -0.88 -13.35 -0.60
CA ASN A 570 -1.62 -12.83 -1.76
C ASN A 570 -2.97 -12.16 -1.39
N GLU A 571 -3.17 -11.77 -0.14
CA GLU A 571 -4.34 -11.04 0.32
C GLU A 571 -4.12 -9.52 0.21
N MET A 572 -5.21 -8.77 0.05
CA MET A 572 -5.28 -7.33 0.28
C MET A 572 -5.92 -7.06 1.63
N ALA A 573 -5.66 -5.90 2.26
CA ALA A 573 -6.37 -5.43 3.44
C ALA A 573 -6.45 -3.90 3.45
N ILE A 574 -7.49 -3.33 4.08
CA ILE A 574 -7.71 -1.87 4.07
C ILE A 574 -6.58 -1.08 4.72
N ASN A 575 -5.97 -1.59 5.80
CA ASN A 575 -4.82 -0.95 6.43
C ASN A 575 -3.60 -0.91 5.51
N TRP A 576 -3.36 -1.98 4.77
CA TRP A 576 -2.29 -2.03 3.79
C TRP A 576 -2.56 -1.07 2.63
N GLN A 577 -3.80 -1.06 2.17
CA GLN A 577 -4.27 -0.15 1.13
C GLN A 577 -4.11 1.31 1.54
N GLY A 578 -4.49 1.66 2.77
CA GLY A 578 -4.37 3.02 3.31
C GLY A 578 -2.92 3.51 3.35
N LEU A 579 -2.01 2.68 3.86
CA LEU A 579 -0.58 3.00 3.88
C LEU A 579 0.02 3.18 2.48
N PHE A 580 -0.36 2.33 1.53
CA PHE A 580 0.11 2.45 0.14
C PHE A 580 -0.48 3.69 -0.55
N THR A 581 -1.76 3.98 -0.35
CA THR A 581 -2.41 5.19 -0.87
C THR A 581 -1.71 6.45 -0.34
N TYR A 582 -1.45 6.51 0.97
CA TYR A 582 -0.67 7.60 1.54
C TYR A 582 0.72 7.69 0.90
N PHE A 583 1.46 6.57 0.87
CA PHE A 583 2.84 6.54 0.41
C PHE A 583 2.97 6.95 -1.06
N SER A 584 2.12 6.43 -1.94
CA SER A 584 2.14 6.76 -3.36
C SER A 584 1.77 8.23 -3.62
N ALA A 585 0.74 8.74 -2.96
CA ALA A 585 0.33 10.14 -3.07
C ALA A 585 1.40 11.10 -2.53
N ALA A 586 1.91 10.84 -1.34
CA ALA A 586 2.92 11.67 -0.69
C ALA A 586 4.24 11.70 -1.47
N LEU A 587 4.64 10.56 -2.03
CA LEU A 587 5.85 10.47 -2.86
C LEU A 587 5.67 11.25 -4.16
N ASP A 588 4.55 11.04 -4.89
CA ASP A 588 4.26 11.77 -6.13
C ASP A 588 4.25 13.29 -5.86
N ALA A 589 3.50 13.74 -4.86
CA ALA A 589 3.46 15.14 -4.44
C ALA A 589 4.82 15.73 -4.06
N SER A 590 5.73 14.91 -3.51
CA SER A 590 7.08 15.34 -3.12
C SER A 590 8.03 15.52 -4.31
N LEU A 591 7.75 14.84 -5.43
CA LEU A 591 8.59 14.83 -6.64
C LEU A 591 8.12 15.84 -7.69
N GLU A 592 6.95 16.44 -7.51
CA GLU A 592 6.41 17.50 -8.37
C GLU A 592 6.83 18.93 -7.96
N LYS A 593 7.59 19.05 -6.89
CA LYS A 593 8.13 20.32 -6.39
C LYS A 593 9.52 20.54 -6.97
#